data_56bf4c0a40aec7ca329e81aa8ca5cf89
#
_entry.id   56bf4c0a40aec7ca329e81aa8ca5cf89
#
_cell.length_a   1.000
_cell.length_b   1.000
_cell.length_c   1.000
_cell.angle_alpha   90.00
_cell.angle_beta   90.00
_cell.angle_gamma   90.00
#
_symmetry.space_group_name_H-M   'P 1'
#
loop_
_entity.id
_entity.type
_entity.pdbx_description
1 polymer ?
#
loop_
_entity_poly.entity_id
_entity_poly.type
_entity_poly.pdbx_seq_one_letter_code
_entity_poly.pdbx_strand_id
1 'polypeptide(L)'
;SALRWLKLRPAAAAPVAVLDGSRGKDVGDAPKKLDWLVIDAPGAIRGGKAEQLAAEADIVVTPLAPSVFDQKATAKFLDALGEIKRVRKGKAAVHLLVNRARRGRALAALEAFLASMDLAAAAVVSDRAAYVDLAGQGLTVFDRPVKALEPLRAEWRPLIAALEAS
;
A
#
# COMPACT_ATOMS: atom_id res chain seq x y z
N SER A 1 6.37 -10.45 -6.46
CA SER A 1 5.42 -9.60 -7.21
C SER A 1 3.99 -10.11 -7.01
N ALA A 2 3.01 -9.24 -7.08
CA ALA A 2 1.59 -9.54 -6.92
C ALA A 2 1.13 -10.69 -7.85
N LEU A 3 1.59 -10.70 -9.10
CA LEU A 3 1.26 -11.77 -10.06
C LEU A 3 1.70 -13.17 -9.62
N ARG A 4 2.86 -13.30 -8.94
CA ARG A 4 3.30 -14.58 -8.42
C ARG A 4 2.42 -15.03 -7.24
N TRP A 5 2.08 -14.13 -6.35
CA TRP A 5 1.18 -14.38 -5.23
C TRP A 5 -0.21 -14.83 -5.72
N LEU A 6 -0.76 -14.16 -6.74
CA LEU A 6 -2.04 -14.53 -7.33
C LEU A 6 -2.06 -15.94 -7.94
N LYS A 7 -0.95 -16.39 -8.54
CA LYS A 7 -0.84 -17.78 -9.03
C LYS A 7 -0.88 -18.84 -7.93
N LEU A 8 -0.53 -18.46 -6.70
CA LEU A 8 -0.56 -19.36 -5.54
C LEU A 8 -1.91 -19.31 -4.82
N ARG A 9 -2.78 -18.31 -5.14
CA ARG A 9 -4.00 -18.08 -4.40
C ARG A 9 -4.99 -19.24 -4.53
N PRO A 10 -5.44 -19.85 -3.40
CA PRO A 10 -6.38 -20.97 -3.44
C PRO A 10 -7.76 -20.53 -3.94
N ALA A 11 -8.47 -21.44 -4.62
CA ALA A 11 -9.83 -21.18 -5.10
C ALA A 11 -10.85 -20.89 -3.98
N ALA A 12 -10.57 -21.39 -2.75
CA ALA A 12 -11.40 -21.12 -1.58
C ALA A 12 -11.21 -19.72 -0.97
N ALA A 13 -10.15 -18.98 -1.36
CA ALA A 13 -9.93 -17.62 -0.90
C ALA A 13 -10.75 -16.65 -1.76
N ALA A 14 -11.02 -15.44 -1.22
CA ALA A 14 -11.74 -14.41 -1.95
C ALA A 14 -11.14 -14.17 -3.33
N PRO A 15 -11.92 -14.16 -4.42
CA PRO A 15 -11.40 -14.04 -5.78
C PRO A 15 -10.76 -12.67 -6.01
N VAL A 16 -9.62 -12.67 -6.70
CA VAL A 16 -8.94 -11.47 -7.17
C VAL A 16 -8.70 -11.62 -8.67
N ALA A 17 -9.32 -10.76 -9.46
CA ALA A 17 -9.08 -10.71 -10.89
C ALA A 17 -7.73 -10.07 -11.19
N VAL A 18 -7.09 -10.48 -12.28
CA VAL A 18 -5.75 -10.00 -12.67
C VAL A 18 -5.82 -9.23 -13.97
N LEU A 19 -5.24 -8.03 -13.97
CA LEU A 19 -4.92 -7.27 -15.16
C LEU A 19 -3.38 -7.14 -15.24
N ASP A 20 -2.76 -7.85 -16.18
CA ASP A 20 -1.30 -7.82 -16.34
C ASP A 20 -0.87 -6.65 -17.23
N GLY A 21 -0.56 -5.51 -16.62
CA GLY A 21 -0.09 -4.31 -17.32
C GLY A 21 1.28 -4.46 -17.99
N SER A 22 2.06 -5.52 -17.67
CA SER A 22 3.33 -5.80 -18.35
C SER A 22 3.12 -6.32 -19.79
N ARG A 23 1.89 -6.75 -20.12
CA ARG A 23 1.49 -7.24 -21.43
C ARG A 23 0.77 -6.19 -22.29
N GLY A 24 1.00 -4.92 -22.01
CA GLY A 24 0.40 -3.82 -22.77
C GLY A 24 -1.06 -3.53 -22.46
N LYS A 25 -1.63 -4.13 -21.41
CA LYS A 25 -2.96 -3.77 -20.90
C LYS A 25 -2.86 -2.52 -20.04
N ASP A 26 -3.76 -1.59 -20.24
CA ASP A 26 -3.83 -0.34 -19.50
C ASP A 26 -4.96 -0.37 -18.46
N VAL A 27 -5.00 0.63 -17.58
CA VAL A 27 -6.07 0.82 -16.59
C VAL A 27 -7.44 0.86 -17.27
N GLY A 28 -7.53 1.41 -18.48
CA GLY A 28 -8.73 1.44 -19.32
C GLY A 28 -9.27 0.06 -19.75
N ASP A 29 -8.45 -1.00 -19.68
CA ASP A 29 -8.86 -2.39 -19.97
C ASP A 29 -9.49 -3.09 -18.76
N ALA A 30 -9.58 -2.42 -17.61
CA ALA A 30 -10.20 -2.95 -16.41
C ALA A 30 -11.72 -3.12 -16.61
N PRO A 31 -12.33 -4.17 -16.03
CA PRO A 31 -13.79 -4.34 -16.06
C PRO A 31 -14.52 -3.10 -15.54
N LYS A 32 -15.61 -2.69 -16.20
CA LYS A 32 -16.37 -1.47 -15.86
C LYS A 32 -17.10 -1.54 -14.50
N LYS A 33 -17.27 -2.74 -13.95
CA LYS A 33 -17.96 -2.97 -12.66
C LYS A 33 -16.96 -3.60 -11.69
N LEU A 34 -16.15 -2.76 -11.05
CA LEU A 34 -15.23 -3.14 -9.99
C LEU A 34 -15.56 -2.31 -8.76
N ASP A 35 -15.53 -2.95 -7.59
CA ASP A 35 -15.53 -2.21 -6.33
C ASP A 35 -14.16 -1.54 -6.12
N TRP A 36 -13.08 -2.26 -6.42
CA TRP A 36 -11.71 -1.80 -6.26
C TRP A 36 -10.81 -2.22 -7.43
N LEU A 37 -9.99 -1.28 -7.91
CA LEU A 37 -8.84 -1.55 -8.78
C LEU A 37 -7.55 -1.21 -8.03
N VAL A 38 -6.78 -2.24 -7.65
CA VAL A 38 -5.49 -2.07 -6.97
C VAL A 38 -4.35 -2.15 -7.97
N ILE A 39 -3.55 -1.09 -8.05
CA ILE A 39 -2.40 -1.00 -8.95
C ILE A 39 -1.12 -1.19 -8.14
N ASP A 40 -0.42 -2.33 -8.37
CA ASP A 40 0.93 -2.57 -7.83
C ASP A 40 1.96 -1.82 -8.69
N ALA A 41 2.21 -0.57 -8.33
CA ALA A 41 3.11 0.31 -9.07
C ALA A 41 4.59 0.04 -8.75
N PRO A 42 5.52 0.28 -9.71
CA PRO A 42 6.96 0.21 -9.42
C PRO A 42 7.36 1.19 -8.30
N GLY A 43 8.22 0.74 -7.39
CA GLY A 43 8.57 1.42 -6.13
C GLY A 43 9.36 2.72 -6.22
N ALA A 44 9.31 3.44 -7.34
CA ALA A 44 9.93 4.76 -7.47
C ALA A 44 9.07 5.66 -8.34
N ILE A 45 8.64 6.80 -7.83
CA ILE A 45 8.06 7.90 -8.63
C ILE A 45 9.19 8.58 -9.44
N ARG A 46 10.07 7.83 -10.04
CA ARG A 46 11.07 8.36 -10.97
C ARG A 46 10.76 7.84 -12.37
N GLY A 47 10.17 8.73 -13.17
CA GLY A 47 9.80 8.46 -14.55
C GLY A 47 8.29 8.40 -14.73
N GLY A 48 7.78 9.08 -15.72
CA GLY A 48 6.40 9.47 -15.99
C GLY A 48 5.28 8.44 -15.76
N LYS A 49 5.59 7.12 -15.68
CA LYS A 49 4.54 6.09 -15.52
C LYS A 49 3.96 6.04 -14.09
N ALA A 50 4.79 6.17 -13.05
CA ALA A 50 4.29 6.16 -11.67
C ALA A 50 3.53 7.46 -11.35
N GLU A 51 4.01 8.60 -11.87
CA GLU A 51 3.29 9.88 -11.78
C GLU A 51 1.95 9.82 -12.54
N GLN A 52 1.92 9.21 -13.73
CA GLN A 52 0.69 9.00 -14.50
C GLN A 52 -0.31 8.15 -13.72
N LEU A 53 0.13 7.00 -13.16
CA LEU A 53 -0.74 6.15 -12.35
C LEU A 53 -1.28 6.86 -11.12
N ALA A 54 -0.43 7.61 -10.40
CA ALA A 54 -0.87 8.40 -9.26
C ALA A 54 -1.79 9.58 -9.66
N ALA A 55 -1.60 10.14 -10.88
CA ALA A 55 -2.48 11.17 -11.42
C ALA A 55 -3.86 10.66 -11.84
N GLU A 56 -4.02 9.34 -12.07
CA GLU A 56 -5.28 8.70 -12.41
C GLU A 56 -5.96 8.05 -11.19
N ALA A 57 -5.20 7.79 -10.11
CA ALA A 57 -5.71 7.15 -8.90
C ALA A 57 -6.66 8.07 -8.11
N ASP A 58 -7.66 7.48 -7.48
CA ASP A 58 -8.49 8.16 -6.47
C ASP A 58 -7.80 8.14 -5.10
N ILE A 59 -7.00 7.10 -4.84
CA ILE A 59 -6.27 6.92 -3.59
C ILE A 59 -4.84 6.43 -3.90
N VAL A 60 -3.86 7.01 -3.22
CA VAL A 60 -2.46 6.58 -3.25
C VAL A 60 -2.07 6.06 -1.87
N VAL A 61 -1.70 4.79 -1.76
CA VAL A 61 -1.12 4.23 -0.54
C VAL A 61 0.39 4.17 -0.69
N THR A 62 1.11 4.81 0.24
CA THR A 62 2.57 4.88 0.25
C THR A 62 3.14 4.06 1.40
N PRO A 63 3.70 2.86 1.14
CA PRO A 63 4.35 2.07 2.19
C PRO A 63 5.74 2.64 2.53
N LEU A 64 6.00 2.83 3.81
CA LEU A 64 7.27 3.27 4.39
C LEU A 64 7.82 2.18 5.31
N ALA A 65 9.09 1.79 5.13
CA ALA A 65 9.74 0.79 5.97
C ALA A 65 10.75 1.45 6.91
N PRO A 66 10.59 1.36 8.25
CA PRO A 66 11.52 1.99 9.19
C PRO A 66 12.97 1.52 9.05
N SER A 67 13.18 0.26 8.67
CA SER A 67 14.50 -0.37 8.56
C SER A 67 15.39 0.17 7.44
N VAL A 68 14.79 0.80 6.42
CA VAL A 68 15.49 1.38 5.24
C VAL A 68 15.16 2.87 5.10
N PHE A 69 14.83 3.50 6.22
CA PHE A 69 14.35 4.87 6.25
C PHE A 69 15.44 5.88 5.89
N ASP A 70 15.25 6.58 4.80
CA ASP A 70 16.02 7.75 4.37
C ASP A 70 15.09 8.97 4.36
N GLN A 71 15.28 9.88 5.32
CA GLN A 71 14.47 11.08 5.47
C GLN A 71 14.46 11.95 4.22
N LYS A 72 15.64 12.13 3.58
CA LYS A 72 15.75 12.99 2.40
C LYS A 72 15.01 12.39 1.19
N ALA A 73 15.16 11.08 0.99
CA ALA A 73 14.48 10.40 -0.10
C ALA A 73 12.96 10.38 0.13
N THR A 74 12.53 10.14 1.36
CA THR A 74 11.11 10.14 1.73
C THR A 74 10.51 11.54 1.58
N ALA A 75 11.17 12.60 2.05
CA ALA A 75 10.70 13.98 1.87
C ALA A 75 10.50 14.32 0.39
N LYS A 76 11.53 14.09 -0.45
CA LYS A 76 11.43 14.31 -1.89
C LYS A 76 10.31 13.55 -2.58
N PHE A 77 10.05 12.32 -2.11
CA PHE A 77 8.96 11.51 -2.62
C PHE A 77 7.59 12.09 -2.24
N LEU A 78 7.42 12.50 -0.99
CA LEU A 78 6.18 13.10 -0.50
C LEU A 78 5.92 14.46 -1.15
N ASP A 79 6.97 15.27 -1.34
CA ASP A 79 6.89 16.53 -2.08
C ASP A 79 6.42 16.29 -3.52
N ALA A 80 7.02 15.31 -4.21
CA ALA A 80 6.64 14.96 -5.57
C ALA A 80 5.18 14.46 -5.67
N LEU A 81 4.69 13.70 -4.68
CA LEU A 81 3.28 13.33 -4.58
C LEU A 81 2.37 14.55 -4.42
N GLY A 82 2.76 15.49 -3.57
CA GLY A 82 2.02 16.74 -3.32
C GLY A 82 1.87 17.61 -4.57
N GLU A 83 2.82 17.57 -5.50
CA GLU A 83 2.78 18.29 -6.76
C GLU A 83 1.81 17.68 -7.79
N ILE A 84 1.40 16.44 -7.62
CA ILE A 84 0.41 15.82 -8.52
C ILE A 84 -0.91 16.59 -8.43
N LYS A 85 -1.38 17.06 -9.57
CA LYS A 85 -2.56 17.94 -9.66
C LYS A 85 -3.80 17.41 -8.94
N ARG A 86 -4.05 16.10 -8.98
CA ARG A 86 -5.20 15.49 -8.28
C ARG A 86 -5.02 15.50 -6.77
N VAL A 87 -3.82 15.21 -6.29
CA VAL A 87 -3.47 15.27 -4.86
C VAL A 87 -3.59 16.72 -4.35
N ARG A 88 -2.93 17.66 -5.01
CA ARG A 88 -2.96 19.08 -4.66
C ARG A 88 -4.37 19.70 -4.64
N LYS A 89 -5.28 19.17 -5.48
CA LYS A 89 -6.69 19.61 -5.54
C LYS A 89 -7.62 18.80 -4.61
N GLY A 90 -7.10 17.93 -3.78
CA GLY A 90 -7.90 17.07 -2.91
C GLY A 90 -8.80 16.07 -3.65
N LYS A 91 -8.46 15.73 -4.91
CA LYS A 91 -9.19 14.75 -5.74
C LYS A 91 -8.58 13.35 -5.70
N ALA A 92 -7.45 13.20 -5.06
CA ALA A 92 -6.82 11.93 -4.74
C ALA A 92 -6.32 11.98 -3.29
N ALA A 93 -6.74 11.03 -2.48
CA ALA A 93 -6.27 10.90 -1.11
C ALA A 93 -4.88 10.24 -1.09
N VAL A 94 -4.03 10.63 -0.13
CA VAL A 94 -2.73 9.99 0.10
C VAL A 94 -2.69 9.43 1.51
N HIS A 95 -2.51 8.12 1.63
CA HIS A 95 -2.39 7.44 2.91
C HIS A 95 -0.99 6.84 3.08
N LEU A 96 -0.33 7.16 4.18
CA LEU A 96 0.97 6.59 4.54
C LEU A 96 0.75 5.31 5.35
N LEU A 97 1.44 4.24 4.96
CA LEU A 97 1.43 2.96 5.65
C LEU A 97 2.82 2.66 6.17
N VAL A 98 3.04 2.69 7.48
CA VAL A 98 4.29 2.17 8.04
C VAL A 98 4.23 0.65 7.99
N ASN A 99 5.09 0.06 7.15
CA ASN A 99 5.12 -1.39 6.91
C ASN A 99 6.40 -2.01 7.48
N ARG A 100 6.32 -3.29 7.91
CA ARG A 100 7.42 -4.03 8.53
C ARG A 100 7.97 -3.33 9.77
N ALA A 101 7.09 -2.75 10.58
CA ALA A 101 7.46 -2.04 11.78
C ALA A 101 7.99 -2.99 12.86
N ARG A 102 9.11 -2.65 13.46
CA ARG A 102 9.61 -3.24 14.70
C ARG A 102 9.73 -2.13 15.73
N ARG A 103 9.27 -2.39 16.94
CA ARG A 103 9.43 -1.43 18.05
C ARG A 103 10.92 -1.09 18.22
N GLY A 104 11.23 0.19 18.38
CA GLY A 104 12.58 0.64 18.58
C GLY A 104 12.88 2.00 17.94
N ARG A 105 14.14 2.41 17.99
CA ARG A 105 14.59 3.74 17.54
C ARG A 105 14.24 4.08 16.08
N ALA A 106 14.31 3.10 15.18
CA ALA A 106 14.03 3.34 13.76
C ALA A 106 12.56 3.71 13.52
N LEU A 107 11.63 3.04 14.21
CA LEU A 107 10.20 3.39 14.13
C LEU A 107 9.95 4.77 14.74
N ALA A 108 10.47 5.04 15.94
CA ALA A 108 10.31 6.33 16.60
C ALA A 108 10.90 7.49 15.76
N ALA A 109 12.03 7.26 15.08
CA ALA A 109 12.63 8.25 14.18
C ALA A 109 11.75 8.54 12.94
N LEU A 110 11.12 7.50 12.37
CA LEU A 110 10.18 7.66 11.25
C LEU A 110 8.93 8.43 11.71
N GLU A 111 8.35 8.08 12.85
CA GLU A 111 7.17 8.76 13.39
C GLU A 111 7.46 10.24 13.70
N ALA A 112 8.60 10.53 14.33
CA ALA A 112 9.02 11.91 14.61
C ALA A 112 9.26 12.72 13.32
N PHE A 113 9.83 12.10 12.29
CA PHE A 113 10.01 12.73 11.00
C PHE A 113 8.68 13.06 10.33
N LEU A 114 7.74 12.11 10.28
CA LEU A 114 6.40 12.36 9.72
C LEU A 114 5.70 13.48 10.49
N ALA A 115 5.75 13.47 11.81
CA ALA A 115 5.18 14.53 12.65
C ALA A 115 5.81 15.91 12.35
N SER A 116 7.11 15.97 12.05
CA SER A 116 7.78 17.23 11.67
C SER A 116 7.31 17.82 10.34
N MET A 117 6.66 17.00 9.50
CA MET A 117 6.03 17.41 8.24
C MET A 117 4.51 17.57 8.35
N ASP A 118 3.96 17.54 9.56
CA ASP A 118 2.51 17.52 9.84
C ASP A 118 1.78 16.35 9.18
N LEU A 119 2.47 15.20 9.12
CA LEU A 119 1.97 13.96 8.55
C LEU A 119 1.87 12.86 9.61
N ALA A 120 0.94 11.93 9.40
CA ALA A 120 0.79 10.72 10.19
C ALA A 120 0.56 9.49 9.30
N ALA A 121 0.97 8.32 9.78
CA ALA A 121 0.62 7.08 9.13
C ALA A 121 -0.84 6.71 9.40
N ALA A 122 -1.56 6.32 8.35
CA ALA A 122 -2.92 5.78 8.47
C ALA A 122 -2.93 4.44 9.21
N ALA A 123 -1.87 3.65 9.07
CA ALA A 123 -1.69 2.41 9.84
C ALA A 123 -0.21 2.07 10.03
N VAL A 124 0.07 1.26 11.04
CA VAL A 124 1.40 0.70 11.33
C VAL A 124 1.28 -0.82 11.37
N VAL A 125 1.89 -1.49 10.38
CA VAL A 125 1.87 -2.95 10.23
C VAL A 125 3.20 -3.52 10.69
N SER A 126 3.14 -4.43 11.66
CA SER A 126 4.31 -5.05 12.27
C SER A 126 5.04 -6.02 11.34
N ASP A 127 6.35 -6.20 11.56
CA ASP A 127 7.17 -7.20 10.86
C ASP A 127 6.96 -8.57 11.52
N ARG A 128 6.19 -9.44 10.88
CA ARG A 128 5.83 -10.78 11.39
C ARG A 128 6.04 -11.86 10.33
N ALA A 129 6.61 -12.99 10.74
CA ALA A 129 6.80 -14.15 9.87
C ALA A 129 5.48 -14.64 9.25
N ALA A 130 4.37 -14.52 9.97
CA ALA A 130 3.04 -14.90 9.49
C ALA A 130 2.66 -14.24 8.15
N TYR A 131 3.10 -13.01 7.88
CA TYR A 131 2.86 -12.36 6.57
C TYR A 131 3.61 -13.08 5.44
N VAL A 132 4.86 -13.48 5.70
CA VAL A 132 5.68 -14.20 4.71
C VAL A 132 5.11 -15.59 4.46
N ASP A 133 4.74 -16.31 5.53
CA ASP A 133 4.21 -17.67 5.47
C ASP A 133 2.87 -17.71 4.71
N LEU A 134 1.96 -16.77 5.01
CA LEU A 134 0.68 -16.65 4.31
C LEU A 134 0.86 -16.24 2.86
N ALA A 135 1.73 -15.26 2.58
CA ALA A 135 2.00 -14.83 1.22
C ALA A 135 2.59 -15.94 0.36
N GLY A 136 3.44 -16.82 0.94
CA GLY A 136 3.97 -18.01 0.29
C GLY A 136 2.90 -19.04 -0.11
N GLN A 137 1.71 -18.96 0.50
CA GLN A 137 0.53 -19.78 0.21
C GLN A 137 -0.53 -19.05 -0.65
N GLY A 138 -0.26 -17.85 -1.12
CA GLY A 138 -1.24 -17.01 -1.83
C GLY A 138 -2.35 -16.46 -0.94
N LEU A 139 -2.12 -16.42 0.38
CA LEU A 139 -3.09 -16.01 1.39
C LEU A 139 -2.69 -14.68 2.03
N THR A 140 -3.65 -14.07 2.71
CA THR A 140 -3.51 -12.90 3.57
C THR A 140 -3.95 -13.23 5.00
N VAL A 141 -3.73 -12.32 5.93
CA VAL A 141 -4.22 -12.45 7.32
C VAL A 141 -5.76 -12.48 7.41
N PHE A 142 -6.46 -12.03 6.37
CA PHE A 142 -7.92 -12.00 6.29
C PHE A 142 -8.52 -13.32 5.74
N ASP A 143 -7.74 -14.11 5.01
CA ASP A 143 -8.22 -15.37 4.45
C ASP A 143 -8.32 -16.51 5.49
N ARG A 144 -7.73 -16.32 6.69
CA ARG A 144 -7.78 -17.30 7.78
C ARG A 144 -8.41 -16.71 9.04
N PRO A 145 -9.64 -17.06 9.40
CA PRO A 145 -10.35 -16.51 10.55
C PRO A 145 -9.90 -17.13 11.89
N VAL A 146 -8.60 -17.38 12.06
CA VAL A 146 -8.03 -17.90 13.31
C VAL A 146 -7.74 -16.76 14.28
N LYS A 147 -8.03 -16.98 15.58
CA LYS A 147 -7.88 -15.99 16.64
C LYS A 147 -6.44 -15.44 16.74
N ALA A 148 -5.44 -16.27 16.50
CA ALA A 148 -4.03 -15.87 16.54
C ALA A 148 -3.65 -14.77 15.53
N LEU A 149 -4.39 -14.61 14.42
CA LEU A 149 -4.17 -13.58 13.42
C LEU A 149 -4.98 -12.29 13.68
N GLU A 150 -5.85 -12.27 14.68
CA GLU A 150 -6.67 -11.10 15.00
C GLU A 150 -5.84 -9.83 15.29
N PRO A 151 -4.76 -9.88 16.07
CA PRO A 151 -3.91 -8.71 16.27
C PRO A 151 -3.34 -8.16 14.95
N LEU A 152 -2.97 -9.04 14.01
CA LEU A 152 -2.43 -8.64 12.72
C LEU A 152 -3.51 -8.02 11.82
N ARG A 153 -4.73 -8.56 11.84
CA ARG A 153 -5.87 -7.93 11.14
C ARG A 153 -6.20 -6.55 11.70
N ALA A 154 -6.13 -6.40 13.03
CA ALA A 154 -6.39 -5.13 13.70
C ALA A 154 -5.43 -4.02 13.26
N GLU A 155 -4.17 -4.33 12.92
CA GLU A 155 -3.19 -3.37 12.42
C GLU A 155 -3.58 -2.77 11.05
N TRP A 156 -4.35 -3.48 10.22
CA TRP A 156 -4.80 -3.02 8.90
C TRP A 156 -6.12 -2.23 8.94
N ARG A 157 -6.95 -2.43 9.98
CA ARG A 157 -8.28 -1.81 10.06
C ARG A 157 -8.27 -0.29 9.91
N PRO A 158 -7.33 0.47 10.52
CA PRO A 158 -7.30 1.92 10.34
C PRO A 158 -7.08 2.34 8.89
N LEU A 159 -6.18 1.64 8.16
CA LEU A 159 -5.99 1.91 6.74
C LEU A 159 -7.25 1.56 5.94
N ILE A 160 -7.84 0.38 6.16
CA ILE A 160 -9.06 -0.05 5.45
C ILE A 160 -10.17 0.99 5.66
N ALA A 161 -10.40 1.42 6.90
CA ALA A 161 -11.40 2.45 7.20
C ALA A 161 -11.10 3.78 6.48
N ALA A 162 -9.83 4.18 6.39
CA ALA A 162 -9.43 5.38 5.66
C ALA A 162 -9.67 5.26 4.15
N LEU A 163 -9.42 4.06 3.57
CA LEU A 163 -9.67 3.79 2.15
C LEU A 163 -11.18 3.83 1.82
N GLU A 164 -12.03 3.30 2.71
CA GLU A 164 -13.48 3.27 2.53
C GLU A 164 -14.13 4.65 2.72
N ALA A 165 -13.48 5.57 3.44
CA ALA A 165 -13.95 6.93 3.68
C ALA A 165 -13.48 7.94 2.61
N SER A 166 -12.56 7.54 1.72
CA SER A 166 -11.99 8.39 0.67
C SER A 166 -12.81 8.28 -0.60
#